data_e28ae36038ce6026362743d5e7fe2ce4
#
_entry.id   e28ae36038ce6026362743d5e7fe2ce4
#
_cell.length_a   1.000
_cell.length_b   1.000
_cell.length_c   1.000
_cell.angle_alpha   90.00
_cell.angle_beta   90.00
_cell.angle_gamma   90.00
#
_symmetry.space_group_name_H-M   'P 1'
#
loop_
_entity.id
_entity.type
_entity.pdbx_description
1 polymer ?
#
loop_
_entity_poly.entity_id
_entity_poly.type
_entity_poly.pdbx_seq_one_letter_code
_entity_poly.pdbx_strand_id
1 'polypeptide(L)'
;MLLHSQLIHPEINGVLGQAGHHSKVLICDGNYPASSKIGPEAELVSLNLSPGVVTCSQVLRALVTAIPLXAVNTMGIPADDPYAKHGPPPVWAEXEQILEEAKLDLKLEPIQKWDFYDAVMSDDHVLTIQTADQALWANVLLTIGCRLP
;
A
#
# COMPACT_ATOMS: atom_id res chain seq x y z
N MET A 1 6.99 -16.83 -17.87
CA MET A 1 6.53 -15.52 -17.41
C MET A 1 5.00 -15.45 -17.43
N LEU A 2 4.39 -14.83 -16.41
CA LEU A 2 2.92 -14.82 -16.25
C LEU A 2 2.28 -13.64 -17.02
N LEU A 3 2.40 -13.66 -18.32
CA LEU A 3 2.04 -12.51 -19.18
C LEU A 3 0.54 -12.22 -19.28
N HIS A 4 -0.32 -13.14 -18.81
CA HIS A 4 -1.76 -12.89 -18.74
C HIS A 4 -2.21 -12.34 -17.38
N SER A 5 -1.27 -12.21 -16.42
CA SER A 5 -1.53 -11.66 -15.10
C SER A 5 -1.05 -10.21 -15.01
N GLN A 6 -1.73 -9.41 -14.23
CA GLN A 6 -1.29 -8.03 -13.97
C GLN A 6 -0.15 -8.00 -12.95
N LEU A 7 -0.21 -8.87 -11.94
CA LEU A 7 0.84 -8.97 -10.92
C LEU A 7 1.74 -10.15 -11.26
N ILE A 8 2.97 -9.85 -11.66
CA ILE A 8 3.90 -10.89 -12.13
C ILE A 8 5.18 -10.99 -11.28
N HIS A 9 5.37 -10.11 -10.29
CA HIS A 9 6.59 -10.09 -9.47
C HIS A 9 6.67 -11.37 -8.62
N PRO A 10 7.75 -12.17 -8.76
CA PRO A 10 7.78 -13.49 -8.12
C PRO A 10 7.77 -13.44 -6.59
N GLU A 11 8.53 -12.51 -5.98
CA GLU A 11 8.58 -12.43 -4.52
C GLU A 11 7.24 -11.94 -3.95
N ILE A 12 6.63 -10.92 -4.57
CA ILE A 12 5.32 -10.43 -4.14
C ILE A 12 4.29 -11.56 -4.24
N ASN A 13 4.23 -12.25 -5.38
CA ASN A 13 3.32 -13.37 -5.55
C ASN A 13 3.56 -14.48 -4.53
N GLY A 14 4.83 -14.73 -4.19
CA GLY A 14 5.20 -15.73 -3.18
C GLY A 14 4.63 -15.40 -1.80
N VAL A 15 4.80 -14.16 -1.37
CA VAL A 15 4.28 -13.73 -0.06
C VAL A 15 2.74 -13.74 -0.07
N LEU A 16 2.13 -13.17 -1.11
CA LEU A 16 0.66 -13.10 -1.19
C LEU A 16 0.03 -14.49 -1.28
N GLY A 17 0.73 -15.46 -1.89
CA GLY A 17 0.25 -16.83 -1.97
C GLY A 17 0.17 -17.53 -0.60
N GLN A 18 0.87 -17.02 0.39
CA GLN A 18 0.85 -17.53 1.76
C GLN A 18 0.00 -16.68 2.70
N ALA A 19 -0.30 -15.44 2.30
CA ALA A 19 -1.06 -14.50 3.13
C ALA A 19 -2.55 -14.85 3.13
N GLY A 20 -3.27 -14.31 4.10
CA GLY A 20 -4.70 -14.57 4.21
C GLY A 20 -5.45 -13.41 4.85
N HIS A 21 -6.67 -13.69 5.30
CA HIS A 21 -7.55 -12.71 5.91
C HIS A 21 -6.85 -12.00 7.08
N HIS A 22 -6.98 -10.69 7.12
CA HIS A 22 -6.35 -9.76 8.06
C HIS A 22 -4.87 -9.50 7.84
N SER A 23 -4.16 -10.26 7.00
CA SER A 23 -2.79 -9.91 6.65
C SER A 23 -2.73 -8.51 6.07
N LYS A 24 -1.68 -7.77 6.40
CA LYS A 24 -1.49 -6.39 5.93
C LYS A 24 -0.33 -6.29 4.94
N VAL A 25 -0.54 -5.46 3.92
CA VAL A 25 0.46 -5.19 2.87
C VAL A 25 0.64 -3.67 2.78
N LEU A 26 1.86 -3.22 2.95
CA LEU A 26 2.19 -1.80 2.80
C LEU A 26 2.76 -1.53 1.42
N ILE A 27 2.20 -0.55 0.71
CA ILE A 27 2.83 0.07 -0.46
C ILE A 27 3.35 1.42 0.03
N CYS A 28 4.66 1.66 -0.05
CA CYS A 28 5.19 2.90 0.50
C CYS A 28 5.94 3.73 -0.54
N ASP A 29 5.89 5.05 -0.34
CA ASP A 29 6.58 6.01 -1.19
C ASP A 29 8.09 6.02 -0.93
N GLY A 30 8.82 6.79 -1.72
CA GLY A 30 10.28 6.85 -1.65
C GLY A 30 10.83 7.50 -0.38
N ASN A 31 9.97 8.15 0.41
CA ASN A 31 10.39 8.79 1.66
C ASN A 31 10.09 7.97 2.91
N TYR A 32 9.31 6.89 2.77
CA TYR A 32 8.93 6.06 3.91
C TYR A 32 10.15 5.29 4.42
N PRO A 33 10.35 5.22 5.76
CA PRO A 33 11.51 4.50 6.33
C PRO A 33 11.27 2.99 6.36
N ALA A 34 11.25 2.37 5.17
CA ALA A 34 10.84 0.98 4.97
C ALA A 34 11.72 -0.03 5.73
N SER A 35 12.99 0.31 5.95
CA SER A 35 13.91 -0.61 6.64
C SER A 35 13.71 -0.62 8.17
N SER A 36 13.04 0.37 8.72
CA SER A 36 12.89 0.48 10.19
C SER A 36 11.44 0.52 10.67
N LYS A 37 10.50 0.87 9.81
CA LYS A 37 9.07 0.90 10.13
C LYS A 37 8.37 -0.22 9.37
N ILE A 38 8.58 -1.45 9.84
CA ILE A 38 8.14 -2.68 9.19
C ILE A 38 7.75 -3.69 10.26
N GLY A 39 6.78 -4.55 9.98
CA GLY A 39 6.36 -5.58 10.92
C GLY A 39 7.45 -6.64 11.12
N PRO A 40 7.47 -7.29 12.30
CA PRO A 40 8.56 -8.21 12.63
C PRO A 40 8.66 -9.42 11.70
N GLU A 41 7.55 -9.83 11.10
CA GLU A 41 7.51 -10.99 10.20
C GLU A 41 7.38 -10.60 8.72
N ALA A 42 7.34 -9.30 8.42
CA ALA A 42 7.09 -8.84 7.05
C ALA A 42 8.33 -8.94 6.18
N GLU A 43 8.12 -9.31 4.92
CA GLU A 43 9.17 -9.25 3.92
C GLU A 43 9.19 -7.87 3.27
N LEU A 44 10.37 -7.42 2.88
CA LEU A 44 10.55 -6.14 2.18
C LEU A 44 10.95 -6.42 0.73
N VAL A 45 10.11 -5.96 -0.19
CA VAL A 45 10.40 -6.06 -1.63
C VAL A 45 10.64 -4.64 -2.16
N SER A 46 11.84 -4.38 -2.68
CA SER A 46 12.23 -3.06 -3.17
C SER A 46 12.03 -2.96 -4.68
N LEU A 47 11.13 -2.08 -5.10
CA LEU A 47 10.86 -1.80 -6.51
C LEU A 47 11.37 -0.43 -6.95
N ASN A 48 12.11 0.25 -6.08
CA ASN A 48 12.63 1.59 -6.35
C ASN A 48 13.81 1.53 -7.32
N LEU A 49 13.55 1.83 -8.58
CA LEU A 49 14.55 1.83 -9.64
C LEU A 49 15.25 3.19 -9.79
N SER A 50 14.47 4.25 -9.83
CA SER A 50 14.95 5.63 -9.93
C SER A 50 13.80 6.55 -9.49
N PRO A 51 14.07 7.82 -9.17
CA PRO A 51 13.00 8.70 -8.65
C PRO A 51 11.75 8.69 -9.54
N GLY A 52 10.60 8.32 -8.95
CA GLY A 52 9.33 8.22 -9.64
C GLY A 52 9.05 6.88 -10.32
N VAL A 53 9.96 5.93 -10.24
CA VAL A 53 9.83 4.61 -10.89
C VAL A 53 10.19 3.50 -9.88
N VAL A 54 9.24 2.75 -9.43
CA VAL A 54 7.81 2.57 -9.70
C VAL A 54 7.00 3.46 -8.74
N THR A 55 5.72 3.79 -9.08
CA THR A 55 4.85 4.57 -8.20
C THR A 55 3.93 3.68 -7.36
N CYS A 56 3.42 4.25 -6.25
CA CYS A 56 2.43 3.55 -5.41
C CYS A 56 1.17 3.21 -6.20
N SER A 57 0.71 4.12 -7.06
CA SER A 57 -0.46 3.88 -7.90
C SER A 57 -0.26 2.70 -8.85
N GLN A 58 0.93 2.58 -9.44
CA GLN A 58 1.23 1.43 -10.32
C GLN A 58 1.16 0.11 -9.57
N VAL A 59 1.71 0.09 -8.34
CA VAL A 59 1.68 -1.12 -7.52
C VAL A 59 0.25 -1.46 -7.09
N LEU A 60 -0.51 -0.45 -6.64
CA LEU A 60 -1.90 -0.67 -6.23
C LEU A 60 -2.74 -1.25 -7.39
N ARG A 61 -2.58 -0.72 -8.61
CA ARG A 61 -3.29 -1.24 -9.78
C ARG A 61 -3.05 -2.74 -10.00
N ALA A 62 -1.82 -3.19 -9.74
CA ALA A 62 -1.52 -4.63 -9.88
C ALA A 62 -2.12 -5.44 -8.73
N LEU A 63 -2.01 -4.93 -7.49
CA LEU A 63 -2.46 -5.68 -6.30
C LEU A 63 -3.97 -5.87 -6.27
N VAL A 64 -4.76 -4.87 -6.68
CA VAL A 64 -6.23 -5.00 -6.66
C VAL A 64 -6.74 -6.09 -7.60
N THR A 65 -5.90 -6.54 -8.55
CA THR A 65 -6.28 -7.65 -9.44
C THR A 65 -5.96 -9.02 -8.82
N ALA A 66 -5.21 -9.05 -7.72
CA ALA A 66 -4.65 -10.28 -7.18
C ALA A 66 -5.26 -10.69 -5.84
N ILE A 67 -5.63 -9.73 -4.98
CA ILE A 67 -6.07 -10.04 -3.61
C ILE A 67 -7.40 -9.36 -3.30
N PRO A 68 -8.28 -10.02 -2.52
CA PRO A 68 -9.48 -9.36 -1.99
C PRO A 68 -9.07 -8.38 -0.90
N LEU A 69 -9.72 -7.25 -0.86
CA LEU A 69 -9.38 -6.22 0.13
C LEU A 69 -10.53 -5.98 1.12
N UNK A 70 -10.05 -5.66 2.52
CA UNK A 70 -10.75 -5.42 3.39
C UNK A 70 -10.81 -4.15 3.66
N ALA A 71 -9.73 -3.50 3.74
CA ALA A 71 -9.59 -2.07 4.05
C ALA A 71 -8.42 -1.48 3.29
N VAL A 72 -8.48 -0.19 3.01
CA VAL A 72 -7.41 0.55 2.33
C VAL A 72 -7.17 1.83 3.14
N ASN A 73 -6.04 1.91 3.81
CA ASN A 73 -5.73 3.03 4.69
C ASN A 73 -4.57 3.85 4.16
N THR A 74 -4.67 5.17 4.24
CA THR A 74 -3.55 6.05 3.94
C THR A 74 -3.02 6.66 5.23
N MET A 75 -1.78 7.17 5.19
CA MET A 75 -1.20 7.87 6.33
C MET A 75 -1.82 9.26 6.43
N GLY A 76 -2.59 9.51 7.48
CA GLY A 76 -3.25 10.80 7.69
C GLY A 76 -2.27 11.90 8.06
N ILE A 77 -2.52 13.08 7.55
CA ILE A 77 -1.65 14.24 7.76
C ILE A 77 -2.00 14.89 9.10
N PRO A 78 -1.06 14.98 10.04
CA PRO A 78 -1.35 15.67 11.31
C PRO A 78 -1.74 17.13 11.07
N ALA A 79 -2.68 17.64 11.89
CA ALA A 79 -3.17 19.02 11.72
C ALA A 79 -2.07 20.06 11.86
N ASP A 80 -1.02 19.77 12.63
CA ASP A 80 0.12 20.68 12.85
C ASP A 80 1.24 20.46 11.82
N ASP A 81 1.08 19.54 10.87
CA ASP A 81 2.07 19.33 9.82
C ASP A 81 2.02 20.50 8.82
N PRO A 82 3.17 21.01 8.39
CA PRO A 82 3.17 22.08 7.40
C PRO A 82 2.41 21.78 6.11
N TYR A 83 2.29 20.50 5.74
CA TYR A 83 1.56 20.10 4.54
C TYR A 83 0.04 20.21 4.72
N ALA A 84 -0.47 20.17 5.96
CA ALA A 84 -1.92 20.13 6.21
C ALA A 84 -2.69 21.29 5.53
N LYS A 85 -2.05 22.43 5.39
CA LYS A 85 -2.67 23.60 4.75
C LYS A 85 -2.97 23.43 3.26
N HIS A 86 -2.39 22.42 2.61
CA HIS A 86 -2.57 22.19 1.17
C HIS A 86 -3.78 21.30 0.85
N GLY A 87 -4.45 20.79 1.88
CA GLY A 87 -5.57 19.87 1.69
C GLY A 87 -5.12 18.45 1.32
N PRO A 88 -6.06 17.60 0.87
CA PRO A 88 -5.72 16.23 0.55
C PRO A 88 -4.67 16.13 -0.56
N PRO A 89 -3.67 15.27 -0.43
CA PRO A 89 -2.69 15.07 -1.50
C PRO A 89 -3.36 14.55 -2.78
N PRO A 90 -2.95 15.04 -3.95
CA PRO A 90 -3.54 14.59 -5.23
C PRO A 90 -3.48 13.07 -5.42
N VAL A 91 -2.45 12.40 -4.91
CA VAL A 91 -2.28 10.96 -5.05
C VAL A 91 -3.43 10.18 -4.38
N TRP A 92 -4.09 10.76 -3.35
CA TRP A 92 -5.23 10.10 -2.71
C TRP A 92 -6.39 9.96 -3.70
N ALA A 93 -6.64 10.95 -4.56
CA ALA A 93 -7.67 10.85 -5.59
C ALA A 93 -7.32 9.76 -6.60
N GLU A 94 -6.07 9.59 -6.92
CA GLU A 94 -5.63 8.47 -7.76
C GLU A 94 -5.89 7.11 -7.09
N UNK A 95 -5.52 6.94 -5.75
CA UNK A 95 -5.72 5.91 -5.13
C UNK A 95 -7.03 5.57 -5.17
N GLU A 96 -8.09 6.44 -4.93
CA GLU A 96 -9.54 6.21 -4.95
C GLU A 96 -10.07 5.82 -6.33
N GLN A 97 -9.60 6.47 -7.35
CA GLN A 97 -9.97 6.12 -8.72
C GLN A 97 -9.62 4.67 -9.04
N ILE A 98 -8.48 4.17 -8.57
CA ILE A 98 -8.06 2.78 -8.79
C ILE A 98 -9.07 1.81 -8.13
N LEU A 99 -9.48 2.11 -6.90
CA LEU A 99 -10.46 1.28 -6.20
C LEU A 99 -11.80 1.26 -6.94
N GLU A 100 -12.22 2.43 -7.45
CA GLU A 100 -13.47 2.55 -8.22
C GLU A 100 -13.39 1.77 -9.52
N GLU A 101 -12.30 1.89 -10.27
CA GLU A 101 -12.09 1.16 -11.52
C GLU A 101 -12.07 -0.35 -11.30
N ALA A 102 -11.55 -0.78 -10.13
CA ALA A 102 -11.53 -2.18 -9.73
C ALA A 102 -12.89 -2.65 -9.20
N LYS A 103 -13.89 -1.76 -9.14
CA LYS A 103 -15.26 -2.04 -8.65
C LYS A 103 -15.28 -2.50 -7.20
N LEU A 104 -14.38 -1.98 -6.40
CA LEU A 104 -14.31 -2.26 -4.97
C LEU A 104 -15.17 -1.23 -4.23
N ASP A 105 -16.07 -1.71 -3.37
CA ASP A 105 -16.89 -0.82 -2.53
C ASP A 105 -16.09 -0.44 -1.28
N LEU A 106 -14.96 0.24 -1.53
CA LEU A 106 -14.03 0.66 -0.49
C LEU A 106 -13.64 2.11 -0.70
N LYS A 107 -13.37 2.80 0.38
CA LYS A 107 -12.84 4.15 0.36
C LYS A 107 -11.47 4.17 1.01
N LEU A 108 -10.68 5.15 0.62
CA LEU A 108 -9.37 5.40 1.22
C LEU A 108 -9.60 6.06 2.58
N GLU A 109 -9.21 5.38 3.67
CA GLU A 109 -9.46 5.87 5.03
C GLU A 109 -8.13 6.26 5.69
N PRO A 110 -7.96 7.53 6.07
CA PRO A 110 -6.72 7.96 6.74
C PRO A 110 -6.61 7.39 8.15
N ILE A 111 -5.41 6.92 8.49
CA ILE A 111 -5.02 6.60 9.87
C ILE A 111 -4.03 7.69 10.29
N GLN A 112 -4.18 8.25 11.48
CA GLN A 112 -3.28 9.27 11.99
C GLN A 112 -1.82 8.78 11.85
N LYS A 113 -0.90 9.66 11.49
CA LYS A 113 0.48 9.33 11.10
C LYS A 113 1.18 8.32 12.02
N TRP A 114 1.13 8.58 13.34
CA TRP A 114 1.87 7.72 14.28
C TRP A 114 1.17 6.38 14.47
N ASP A 115 -0.17 6.38 14.46
CA ASP A 115 -0.96 5.14 14.50
C ASP A 115 -0.74 4.32 13.22
N PHE A 116 -0.51 4.98 12.08
CA PHE A 116 -0.19 4.30 10.83
C PHE A 116 1.12 3.51 10.97
N TYR A 117 2.16 4.15 11.53
CA TYR A 117 3.42 3.44 11.77
C TYR A 117 3.20 2.23 12.69
N ASP A 118 2.38 2.40 13.76
CA ASP A 118 2.10 1.31 14.68
C ASP A 118 1.35 0.17 13.98
N ALA A 119 0.38 0.51 13.11
CA ALA A 119 -0.38 -0.49 12.33
C ALA A 119 0.54 -1.28 11.39
N VAL A 120 1.52 -0.60 10.77
CA VAL A 120 2.50 -1.26 9.92
C VAL A 120 3.40 -2.18 10.73
N MET A 121 3.80 -1.77 11.95
CA MET A 121 4.70 -2.58 12.76
C MET A 121 4.01 -3.73 13.50
N SER A 122 2.76 -4.02 13.16
CA SER A 122 1.99 -5.11 13.79
C SER A 122 2.42 -6.49 13.29
N ASP A 123 2.03 -7.51 14.05
CA ASP A 123 2.29 -8.91 13.71
C ASP A 123 1.51 -9.35 12.45
N ASP A 124 0.45 -8.61 12.08
CA ASP A 124 -0.35 -8.92 10.89
C ASP A 124 0.32 -8.48 9.59
N HIS A 125 1.36 -7.65 9.68
CA HIS A 125 2.04 -7.12 8.50
C HIS A 125 2.94 -8.18 7.88
N VAL A 126 2.69 -8.53 6.61
CA VAL A 126 3.40 -9.61 5.93
C VAL A 126 4.31 -9.12 4.80
N LEU A 127 4.07 -7.90 4.29
CA LEU A 127 4.79 -7.44 3.10
C LEU A 127 4.85 -5.92 3.04
N THR A 128 6.06 -5.38 2.87
CA THR A 128 6.26 -3.99 2.44
C THR A 128 6.74 -4.01 0.99
N ILE A 129 6.07 -3.24 0.14
CA ILE A 129 6.50 -2.99 -1.23
C ILE A 129 7.00 -1.56 -1.28
N GLN A 130 8.33 -1.39 -1.32
CA GLN A 130 8.96 -0.09 -1.36
C GLN A 130 9.04 0.42 -2.80
N THR A 131 8.46 1.58 -3.05
CA THR A 131 8.48 2.20 -4.37
C THR A 131 9.47 3.37 -4.38
N ALA A 132 9.63 4.00 -5.54
CA ALA A 132 10.38 5.24 -5.67
C ALA A 132 9.44 6.43 -5.89
N ASP A 133 8.19 6.31 -5.47
CA ASP A 133 7.19 7.38 -5.68
C ASP A 133 7.64 8.65 -4.96
N GLN A 134 7.56 9.77 -5.68
CA GLN A 134 7.92 11.08 -5.13
C GLN A 134 6.70 11.83 -4.60
N ALA A 135 5.49 11.29 -4.78
CA ALA A 135 4.29 11.91 -4.24
C ALA A 135 4.30 11.83 -2.71
N LEU A 136 4.09 12.96 -2.07
CA LEU A 136 4.04 13.00 -0.61
C LEU A 136 2.75 12.36 -0.11
N TRP A 137 2.86 11.62 1.01
CA TRP A 137 1.71 10.97 1.66
C TRP A 137 1.08 9.88 0.79
N ALA A 138 1.88 9.23 -0.08
CA ALA A 138 1.38 8.20 -0.99
C ALA A 138 1.32 6.81 -0.37
N ASN A 139 1.71 6.67 0.90
CA ASN A 139 1.74 5.38 1.59
C ASN A 139 0.33 4.82 1.76
N VAL A 140 0.16 3.54 1.39
CA VAL A 140 -1.13 2.85 1.47
C VAL A 140 -0.95 1.51 2.17
N LEU A 141 -1.71 1.31 3.23
CA LEU A 141 -1.74 0.04 3.98
C LEU A 141 -3.02 -0.71 3.61
N LEU A 142 -2.85 -1.85 2.98
CA LEU A 142 -3.95 -2.73 2.57
C LEU A 142 -4.18 -3.80 3.62
N THR A 143 -5.44 -4.10 3.94
CA THR A 143 -5.80 -5.26 4.74
C THR A 143 -6.47 -6.27 3.83
N ILE A 144 -5.96 -7.50 3.80
CA ILE A 144 -6.51 -8.56 2.96
C ILE A 144 -7.86 -9.01 3.54
N GLY A 145 -8.84 -9.12 2.68
CA GLY A 145 -10.19 -9.57 3.04
C GLY A 145 -10.41 -11.04 2.69
N CYS A 146 -11.67 -11.39 2.51
CA CYS A 146 -12.07 -12.73 2.14
C CYS A 146 -12.69 -12.70 0.74
N ARG A 147 -12.41 -13.75 -0.03
CA ARG A 147 -13.15 -13.98 -1.27
C ARG A 147 -14.40 -14.78 -0.92
N LEU A 148 -15.54 -14.21 -1.21
CA LEU A 148 -16.81 -14.90 -0.99
C LEU A 148 -17.09 -15.88 -2.14
N PRO A 149 -17.79 -17.01 -1.89
CA PRO A 149 -18.07 -18.01 -2.93
C PRO A 149 -18.99 -17.49 -4.04
#